data_f10955344c2a63f911c2eeeefca3b72a
#
_entry.id   f10955344c2a63f911c2eeeefca3b72a
#
_cell.length_a   1.000
_cell.length_b   1.000
_cell.length_c   1.000
_cell.angle_alpha   90.00
_cell.angle_beta   90.00
_cell.angle_gamma   90.00
#
_symmetry.space_group_name_H-M   'P 1'
#
loop_
_entity.id
_entity.type
_entity.pdbx_description
1 polymer ?
#
loop_
_entity_poly.entity_id
_entity_poly.type
_entity_poly.pdbx_seq_one_letter_code
_entity_poly.pdbx_strand_id
1 'polypeptide(L)'
;SQLTAQNQNVTLQGIELLAGVYKLKGTYAEIVDFEAPAKGLFTQATSTFNFNRADDAFEAVNTYYHIDNMMRHLNVTLGLNILPYQYSGGVRFDPSGLTGQDNSHYLGGSGQLAFGEGGVDDAEDADVIIHELGHGLHDWVTSGGLSQVNGLSEGTGDYIAGSYSRYLGYWTSGQAAYNWMFNWDGHNPFWNGRVLNYSAIYPTGLVNAIHTDGQIWATANMKIWDDIGRSNADKAFWSGLD
;
A
#
# COMPACT_ATOMS: atom_id res chain seq x y z
N SER A 1 -13.34 22.03 -0.62
CA SER A 1 -13.16 21.72 0.80
C SER A 1 -11.68 21.84 1.19
N GLN A 2 -11.35 21.87 2.48
CA GLN A 2 -9.96 21.90 2.96
C GLN A 2 -9.21 20.63 2.51
N LEU A 3 -9.90 19.50 2.40
CA LEU A 3 -9.34 18.23 1.94
C LEU A 3 -8.96 18.26 0.45
N THR A 4 -9.77 18.87 -0.39
CA THR A 4 -9.44 19.04 -1.82
C THR A 4 -8.16 19.87 -2.02
N ALA A 5 -7.79 20.73 -1.08
CA ALA A 5 -6.55 21.49 -1.13
C ALA A 5 -5.29 20.62 -0.85
N GLN A 6 -5.46 19.40 -0.38
CA GLN A 6 -4.37 18.43 -0.19
C GLN A 6 -4.04 17.64 -1.46
N ASN A 7 -4.93 17.66 -2.47
CA ASN A 7 -4.67 16.97 -3.73
C ASN A 7 -3.41 17.52 -4.41
N GLN A 8 -2.59 16.62 -4.91
CA GLN A 8 -1.37 16.95 -5.62
C GLN A 8 -1.44 16.48 -7.07
N ASN A 9 -0.89 17.30 -7.96
CA ASN A 9 -0.73 16.89 -9.35
C ASN A 9 0.52 16.02 -9.48
N VAL A 10 0.33 14.80 -9.97
CA VAL A 10 1.39 13.83 -10.18
C VAL A 10 1.42 13.36 -11.62
N THR A 11 2.56 12.79 -12.05
CA THR A 11 2.67 12.16 -13.37
C THR A 11 2.47 10.66 -13.22
N LEU A 12 1.43 10.13 -13.85
CA LEU A 12 1.25 8.67 -13.96
C LEU A 12 2.24 8.12 -15.00
N GLN A 13 3.00 7.11 -14.61
CA GLN A 13 3.97 6.49 -15.48
C GLN A 13 3.40 5.24 -16.13
N GLY A 14 3.74 5.02 -17.41
CA GLY A 14 3.50 3.76 -18.11
C GLY A 14 2.02 3.42 -18.36
N ILE A 15 1.10 4.38 -18.29
CA ILE A 15 -0.31 4.13 -18.61
C ILE A 15 -0.49 3.68 -20.08
N GLU A 16 -1.28 2.64 -20.27
CA GLU A 16 -1.52 2.04 -21.59
C GLU A 16 -2.42 2.91 -22.45
N LEU A 17 -2.04 3.12 -23.72
CA LEU A 17 -2.94 3.63 -24.75
C LEU A 17 -3.33 2.47 -25.69
N LEU A 18 -4.59 2.04 -25.65
CA LEU A 18 -5.10 0.97 -26.47
C LEU A 18 -6.41 1.40 -27.15
N ALA A 19 -6.46 1.27 -28.47
CA ALA A 19 -7.62 1.64 -29.31
C ALA A 19 -8.14 3.07 -29.07
N GLY A 20 -7.21 4.03 -28.84
CA GLY A 20 -7.54 5.43 -28.61
C GLY A 20 -8.02 5.78 -27.18
N VAL A 21 -7.91 4.83 -26.27
CA VAL A 21 -8.32 5.00 -24.87
C VAL A 21 -7.14 4.76 -23.95
N TYR A 22 -6.91 5.68 -23.00
CA TYR A 22 -5.94 5.52 -21.93
C TYR A 22 -6.52 4.72 -20.79
N LYS A 23 -5.70 3.82 -20.20
CA LYS A 23 -6.06 2.92 -19.13
C LYS A 23 -5.07 3.02 -18.00
N LEU A 24 -5.53 2.85 -16.76
CA LEU A 24 -4.68 2.70 -15.56
C LEU A 24 -4.06 1.28 -15.55
N LYS A 25 -3.23 1.02 -16.56
CA LYS A 25 -2.53 -0.23 -16.76
C LYS A 25 -1.13 0.06 -17.24
N GLY A 26 -0.15 -0.42 -16.50
CA GLY A 26 1.27 -0.24 -16.79
C GLY A 26 2.08 -1.47 -16.41
N THR A 27 3.40 -1.28 -16.40
CA THR A 27 4.34 -2.36 -16.06
C THR A 27 4.16 -2.88 -14.64
N TYR A 28 3.83 -2.00 -13.69
CA TYR A 28 3.83 -2.32 -12.26
C TYR A 28 2.48 -2.22 -11.57
N ALA A 29 1.47 -1.64 -12.21
CA ALA A 29 0.11 -1.57 -11.67
C ALA A 29 -0.92 -1.74 -12.78
N GLU A 30 -2.03 -2.42 -12.50
CA GLU A 30 -3.14 -2.64 -13.42
C GLU A 30 -4.45 -2.62 -12.65
N ILE A 31 -5.35 -1.67 -13.00
CA ILE A 31 -6.70 -1.68 -12.45
C ILE A 31 -7.48 -2.88 -12.98
N VAL A 32 -8.21 -3.53 -12.09
CA VAL A 32 -9.19 -4.58 -12.39
C VAL A 32 -10.46 -4.29 -11.60
N ASP A 33 -11.59 -4.89 -12.00
CA ASP A 33 -12.89 -4.70 -11.36
C ASP A 33 -13.45 -6.11 -11.13
N PHE A 34 -13.02 -6.75 -10.01
CA PHE A 34 -13.28 -8.17 -9.77
C PHE A 34 -14.15 -8.43 -8.54
N GLU A 35 -14.33 -7.43 -7.68
CA GLU A 35 -15.25 -7.50 -6.54
C GLU A 35 -16.41 -6.51 -6.68
N ALA A 36 -17.45 -6.69 -5.89
CA ALA A 36 -18.54 -5.73 -5.82
C ALA A 36 -18.20 -4.60 -4.83
N PRO A 37 -18.66 -3.36 -5.09
CA PRO A 37 -19.44 -2.92 -6.25
C PRO A 37 -18.61 -2.79 -7.53
N ALA A 38 -19.18 -3.21 -8.66
CA ALA A 38 -18.49 -3.11 -9.95
C ALA A 38 -18.60 -1.66 -10.47
N LYS A 39 -17.53 -0.88 -10.34
CA LYS A 39 -17.47 0.54 -10.76
C LYS A 39 -16.73 0.78 -12.07
N GLY A 40 -16.05 -0.24 -12.61
CA GLY A 40 -15.37 -0.20 -13.90
C GLY A 40 -13.91 0.25 -13.82
N LEU A 41 -13.33 0.47 -15.00
CA LEU A 41 -11.86 0.67 -15.15
C LEU A 41 -11.46 2.14 -15.35
N PHE A 42 -12.37 3.08 -15.26
CA PHE A 42 -12.15 4.54 -15.33
C PHE A 42 -11.23 5.00 -16.47
N THR A 43 -11.49 4.52 -17.69
CA THR A 43 -10.68 4.84 -18.86
C THR A 43 -10.90 6.30 -19.35
N GLN A 44 -9.90 6.89 -20.00
CA GLN A 44 -9.94 8.28 -20.48
C GLN A 44 -9.57 8.39 -21.97
N ALA A 45 -10.17 9.36 -22.68
CA ALA A 45 -9.79 9.68 -24.05
C ALA A 45 -8.44 10.44 -24.15
N THR A 46 -7.96 10.99 -23.03
CA THR A 46 -6.68 11.70 -22.93
C THR A 46 -5.83 11.06 -21.81
N SER A 47 -4.54 11.36 -21.79
CA SER A 47 -3.64 10.88 -20.72
C SER A 47 -3.83 11.60 -19.39
N THR A 48 -4.84 12.44 -19.26
CA THR A 48 -5.13 13.23 -18.06
C THR A 48 -6.20 12.54 -17.24
N PHE A 49 -5.83 12.08 -16.05
CA PHE A 49 -6.70 11.46 -15.05
C PHE A 49 -6.85 12.42 -13.87
N ASN A 50 -7.60 13.49 -14.06
CA ASN A 50 -7.76 14.54 -13.06
C ASN A 50 -9.14 14.47 -12.42
N PHE A 51 -9.21 13.87 -11.24
CA PHE A 51 -10.41 13.66 -10.47
C PHE A 51 -10.25 14.26 -9.06
N ASN A 52 -11.35 14.47 -8.39
CA ASN A 52 -11.38 14.88 -6.99
C ASN A 52 -11.94 13.74 -6.13
N ARG A 53 -11.74 13.82 -4.82
CA ARG A 53 -12.19 12.81 -3.84
C ARG A 53 -13.68 12.41 -3.90
N ALA A 54 -14.53 13.20 -4.55
CA ALA A 54 -15.94 12.86 -4.70
C ALA A 54 -16.22 12.01 -5.94
N ASP A 55 -15.19 11.69 -6.69
CA ASP A 55 -15.26 10.88 -7.91
C ASP A 55 -14.58 9.53 -7.63
N ASP A 56 -15.28 8.41 -7.74
CA ASP A 56 -14.72 7.06 -7.54
C ASP A 56 -13.44 6.80 -8.37
N ALA A 57 -13.29 7.51 -9.48
CA ALA A 57 -12.08 7.45 -10.30
C ALA A 57 -10.84 8.06 -9.61
N PHE A 58 -11.00 8.86 -8.53
CA PHE A 58 -9.89 9.38 -7.76
C PHE A 58 -9.14 8.24 -7.06
N GLU A 59 -9.85 7.33 -6.42
CA GLU A 59 -9.29 6.17 -5.73
C GLU A 59 -8.52 5.26 -6.68
N ALA A 60 -9.06 5.04 -7.89
CA ALA A 60 -8.38 4.27 -8.92
C ALA A 60 -7.04 4.90 -9.34
N VAL A 61 -7.00 6.23 -9.51
CA VAL A 61 -5.78 6.97 -9.85
C VAL A 61 -4.79 6.98 -8.70
N ASN A 62 -5.27 7.19 -7.48
CA ASN A 62 -4.46 7.21 -6.27
C ASN A 62 -3.79 5.85 -6.06
N THR A 63 -4.55 4.78 -6.14
CA THR A 63 -4.04 3.40 -6.00
C THR A 63 -3.02 3.07 -7.09
N TYR A 64 -3.31 3.36 -8.36
CA TYR A 64 -2.36 3.16 -9.45
C TYR A 64 -1.03 3.86 -9.18
N TYR A 65 -1.09 5.14 -8.80
CA TYR A 65 0.09 5.96 -8.56
C TYR A 65 0.97 5.38 -7.44
N HIS A 66 0.39 5.04 -6.30
CA HIS A 66 1.15 4.55 -5.16
C HIS A 66 1.74 3.17 -5.39
N ILE A 67 0.99 2.24 -5.98
CA ILE A 67 1.48 0.90 -6.34
C ILE A 67 2.63 1.01 -7.37
N ASP A 68 2.44 1.76 -8.47
CA ASP A 68 3.47 1.90 -9.51
C ASP A 68 4.76 2.49 -8.95
N ASN A 69 4.67 3.51 -8.10
CA ASN A 69 5.84 4.11 -7.46
C ASN A 69 6.59 3.15 -6.54
N MET A 70 5.86 2.40 -5.70
CA MET A 70 6.49 1.45 -4.79
C MET A 70 7.15 0.30 -5.55
N MET A 71 6.46 -0.26 -6.54
CA MET A 71 6.99 -1.33 -7.36
C MET A 71 8.21 -0.88 -8.18
N ARG A 72 8.24 0.37 -8.65
CA ARG A 72 9.44 0.95 -9.30
C ARG A 72 10.58 1.12 -8.32
N HIS A 73 10.31 1.55 -7.09
CA HIS A 73 11.34 1.62 -6.06
C HIS A 73 12.00 0.24 -5.87
N LEU A 74 11.20 -0.80 -5.65
CA LEU A 74 11.72 -2.15 -5.42
C LEU A 74 12.44 -2.73 -6.65
N ASN A 75 11.82 -2.65 -7.83
CA ASN A 75 12.31 -3.39 -8.99
C ASN A 75 13.30 -2.61 -9.86
N VAL A 76 13.15 -1.27 -9.96
CA VAL A 76 14.07 -0.45 -10.77
C VAL A 76 15.17 0.13 -9.90
N THR A 77 14.83 0.76 -8.76
CA THR A 77 15.83 1.44 -7.93
C THR A 77 16.67 0.45 -7.13
N LEU A 78 16.04 -0.55 -6.49
CA LEU A 78 16.74 -1.55 -5.68
C LEU A 78 17.17 -2.79 -6.47
N GLY A 79 16.54 -3.06 -7.61
CA GLY A 79 16.85 -4.19 -8.49
C GLY A 79 16.44 -5.55 -7.92
N LEU A 80 15.35 -5.62 -7.15
CA LEU A 80 14.95 -6.84 -6.42
C LEU A 80 14.15 -7.84 -7.27
N ASN A 81 13.50 -7.37 -8.34
CA ASN A 81 12.68 -8.20 -9.22
C ASN A 81 11.53 -8.97 -8.51
N ILE A 82 10.84 -8.30 -7.59
CA ILE A 82 9.68 -8.85 -6.87
C ILE A 82 8.42 -8.57 -7.69
N LEU A 83 7.79 -9.60 -8.21
CA LEU A 83 6.58 -9.52 -9.05
C LEU A 83 5.59 -10.63 -8.66
N PRO A 84 4.28 -10.45 -8.92
CA PRO A 84 3.31 -11.52 -8.76
C PRO A 84 3.70 -12.76 -9.54
N TYR A 85 3.67 -13.93 -8.93
CA TYR A 85 3.87 -15.21 -9.62
C TYR A 85 2.55 -15.82 -10.13
N GLN A 86 1.41 -15.33 -9.66
CA GLN A 86 0.08 -15.82 -10.03
C GLN A 86 -0.31 -15.43 -11.46
N TYR A 87 0.28 -14.35 -11.99
CA TYR A 87 -0.01 -13.83 -13.34
C TYR A 87 1.17 -12.99 -13.87
N SER A 88 1.10 -12.58 -15.14
CA SER A 88 2.06 -11.66 -15.74
C SER A 88 1.47 -10.25 -15.81
N GLY A 89 2.33 -9.23 -15.74
CA GLY A 89 1.96 -7.81 -15.79
C GLY A 89 2.08 -7.10 -14.47
N GLY A 90 1.44 -5.94 -14.35
CA GLY A 90 1.44 -5.13 -13.14
C GLY A 90 0.59 -5.73 -12.03
N VAL A 91 0.80 -5.26 -10.82
CA VAL A 91 -0.02 -5.62 -9.64
C VAL A 91 -1.47 -5.26 -9.93
N ARG A 92 -2.35 -6.24 -9.83
CA ARG A 92 -3.78 -6.08 -10.08
C ARG A 92 -4.47 -5.57 -8.82
N PHE A 93 -5.23 -4.50 -8.96
CA PHE A 93 -5.96 -3.90 -7.85
C PHE A 93 -7.38 -3.51 -8.25
N ASP A 94 -8.31 -3.67 -7.31
CA ASP A 94 -9.67 -3.17 -7.37
C ASP A 94 -9.83 -2.05 -6.34
N PRO A 95 -10.04 -0.80 -6.77
CA PRO A 95 -10.12 0.33 -5.84
C PRO A 95 -11.47 0.41 -5.10
N SER A 96 -12.46 -0.43 -5.47
CA SER A 96 -13.84 -0.36 -4.99
C SER A 96 -14.39 -1.76 -4.74
N GLY A 97 -13.75 -2.53 -3.88
CA GLY A 97 -14.09 -3.93 -3.58
C GLY A 97 -14.86 -4.13 -2.28
N LEU A 98 -14.77 -5.34 -1.74
CA LEU A 98 -15.31 -5.80 -0.44
C LEU A 98 -16.79 -5.50 -0.22
N THR A 99 -17.58 -5.32 -1.29
CA THR A 99 -19.00 -4.92 -1.21
C THR A 99 -19.18 -3.57 -0.47
N GLY A 100 -18.17 -2.68 -0.56
CA GLY A 100 -18.16 -1.37 0.08
C GLY A 100 -17.96 -1.41 1.60
N GLN A 101 -17.34 -2.46 2.15
CA GLN A 101 -17.01 -2.56 3.58
C GLN A 101 -15.84 -1.65 3.93
N ASP A 102 -15.72 -1.29 5.21
CA ASP A 102 -14.60 -0.57 5.82
C ASP A 102 -13.47 -1.58 6.11
N ASN A 103 -12.75 -1.99 5.08
CA ASN A 103 -11.63 -2.93 5.14
C ASN A 103 -10.98 -3.08 3.75
N SER A 104 -9.74 -3.56 3.72
CA SER A 104 -9.01 -3.92 2.51
C SER A 104 -8.37 -5.30 2.64
N HIS A 105 -7.96 -5.91 1.52
CA HIS A 105 -7.27 -7.19 1.57
C HIS A 105 -6.36 -7.48 0.37
N TYR A 106 -5.34 -8.28 0.63
CA TYR A 106 -4.60 -9.04 -0.36
C TYR A 106 -5.16 -10.46 -0.48
N LEU A 107 -5.43 -10.92 -1.69
CA LEU A 107 -5.92 -12.27 -1.98
C LEU A 107 -4.77 -13.17 -2.46
N GLY A 108 -4.16 -13.95 -1.58
CA GLY A 108 -2.99 -14.78 -1.88
C GLY A 108 -3.20 -15.78 -3.02
N GLY A 109 -4.42 -16.34 -3.17
CA GLY A 109 -4.73 -17.28 -4.24
C GLY A 109 -4.73 -16.68 -5.64
N SER A 110 -5.09 -15.41 -5.78
CA SER A 110 -5.15 -14.69 -7.06
C SER A 110 -4.04 -13.65 -7.21
N GLY A 111 -3.35 -13.27 -6.13
CA GLY A 111 -2.33 -12.23 -6.13
C GLY A 111 -2.87 -10.82 -6.33
N GLN A 112 -4.13 -10.56 -6.00
CA GLN A 112 -4.84 -9.31 -6.26
C GLN A 112 -5.11 -8.55 -4.96
N LEU A 113 -5.24 -7.22 -5.09
CA LEU A 113 -5.59 -6.31 -4.00
C LEU A 113 -7.00 -5.78 -4.19
N ALA A 114 -7.77 -5.64 -3.12
CA ALA A 114 -9.05 -4.94 -3.16
C ALA A 114 -9.18 -4.02 -1.95
N PHE A 115 -9.81 -2.85 -2.18
CA PHE A 115 -10.00 -1.78 -1.22
C PHE A 115 -11.48 -1.48 -1.07
N GLY A 116 -11.95 -1.33 0.17
CA GLY A 116 -13.34 -1.01 0.45
C GLY A 116 -13.56 0.50 0.58
N GLU A 117 -14.84 0.87 0.60
CA GLU A 117 -15.29 2.27 0.59
C GLU A 117 -16.02 2.66 1.89
N GLY A 118 -15.99 1.79 2.90
CA GLY A 118 -16.63 2.06 4.19
C GLY A 118 -15.79 3.03 5.03
N GLY A 119 -16.45 3.82 5.86
CA GLY A 119 -15.76 4.75 6.73
C GLY A 119 -15.08 5.90 5.97
N VAL A 120 -13.78 5.87 5.89
CA VAL A 120 -12.95 6.59 4.91
C VAL A 120 -12.58 5.58 3.83
N ASP A 121 -12.70 5.97 2.56
CA ASP A 121 -12.41 5.06 1.46
C ASP A 121 -10.92 4.65 1.51
N ASP A 122 -10.66 3.35 1.69
CA ASP A 122 -9.32 2.80 1.94
C ASP A 122 -8.32 3.13 0.82
N ALA A 123 -8.81 3.19 -0.42
CA ALA A 123 -8.01 3.55 -1.59
C ALA A 123 -7.64 5.05 -1.66
N GLU A 124 -8.11 5.89 -0.73
CA GLU A 124 -7.63 7.24 -0.52
C GLU A 124 -6.37 7.32 0.36
N ASP A 125 -6.14 6.31 1.23
CA ASP A 125 -4.99 6.26 2.13
C ASP A 125 -3.80 5.51 1.50
N ALA A 126 -2.71 6.23 1.25
CA ALA A 126 -1.48 5.64 0.73
C ALA A 126 -0.89 4.56 1.65
N ASP A 127 -1.08 4.70 2.98
CA ASP A 127 -0.58 3.72 3.95
C ASP A 127 -1.37 2.41 3.85
N VAL A 128 -2.70 2.45 3.64
CA VAL A 128 -3.54 1.27 3.40
C VAL A 128 -3.13 0.59 2.10
N ILE A 129 -3.03 1.35 1.00
CA ILE A 129 -2.65 0.83 -0.31
C ILE A 129 -1.31 0.08 -0.25
N ILE A 130 -0.31 0.67 0.39
CA ILE A 130 1.03 0.07 0.47
C ILE A 130 1.10 -1.04 1.52
N HIS A 131 0.27 -1.01 2.56
CA HIS A 131 0.15 -2.09 3.53
C HIS A 131 -0.36 -3.38 2.84
N GLU A 132 -1.46 -3.29 2.09
CA GLU A 132 -1.99 -4.42 1.33
C GLU A 132 -1.02 -4.92 0.25
N LEU A 133 -0.35 -4.01 -0.42
CA LEU A 133 0.76 -4.37 -1.32
C LEU A 133 1.87 -5.11 -0.56
N GLY A 134 2.14 -4.76 0.68
CA GLY A 134 3.12 -5.41 1.56
C GLY A 134 2.83 -6.89 1.80
N HIS A 135 1.55 -7.27 1.95
CA HIS A 135 1.16 -8.68 1.99
C HIS A 135 1.48 -9.39 0.67
N GLY A 136 1.17 -8.76 -0.47
CA GLY A 136 1.52 -9.28 -1.79
C GLY A 136 3.03 -9.46 -1.97
N LEU A 137 3.81 -8.45 -1.62
CA LEU A 137 5.28 -8.50 -1.71
C LEU A 137 5.87 -9.62 -0.83
N HIS A 138 5.33 -9.80 0.39
CA HIS A 138 5.74 -10.89 1.28
C HIS A 138 5.43 -12.26 0.67
N ASP A 139 4.24 -12.43 0.11
CA ASP A 139 3.84 -13.65 -0.59
C ASP A 139 4.73 -13.93 -1.81
N TRP A 140 5.01 -12.91 -2.62
CA TRP A 140 5.77 -13.08 -3.86
C TRP A 140 7.25 -13.33 -3.63
N VAL A 141 7.89 -12.65 -2.69
CA VAL A 141 9.31 -12.87 -2.39
C VAL A 141 9.55 -14.24 -1.76
N THR A 142 8.59 -14.73 -0.96
CA THR A 142 8.67 -16.05 -0.32
C THR A 142 8.05 -17.18 -1.14
N SER A 143 7.64 -16.91 -2.39
CA SER A 143 7.04 -17.90 -3.31
C SER A 143 5.84 -18.65 -2.69
N GLY A 144 4.93 -17.93 -2.06
CA GLY A 144 3.73 -18.48 -1.40
C GLY A 144 3.91 -18.73 0.10
N GLY A 145 5.01 -18.29 0.70
CA GLY A 145 5.34 -18.47 2.10
C GLY A 145 4.87 -17.36 3.05
N LEU A 146 3.88 -16.55 2.65
CA LEU A 146 3.31 -15.52 3.52
C LEU A 146 2.94 -16.10 4.89
N SER A 147 3.44 -15.50 5.96
CA SER A 147 3.24 -15.97 7.34
C SER A 147 2.65 -14.88 8.23
N GLN A 148 1.57 -15.23 8.93
CA GLN A 148 0.97 -14.39 9.97
C GLN A 148 1.43 -14.76 11.39
N VAL A 149 2.42 -15.64 11.52
CA VAL A 149 2.96 -16.01 12.85
C VAL A 149 3.48 -14.76 13.55
N ASN A 150 2.96 -14.51 14.75
CA ASN A 150 3.28 -13.34 15.57
C ASN A 150 3.11 -11.99 14.85
N GLY A 151 2.18 -11.92 13.89
CA GLY A 151 1.92 -10.73 13.12
C GLY A 151 2.99 -10.38 12.09
N LEU A 152 3.79 -11.34 11.62
CA LEU A 152 4.91 -11.08 10.71
C LEU A 152 4.45 -10.40 9.41
N SER A 153 3.39 -10.89 8.77
CA SER A 153 2.89 -10.28 7.53
C SER A 153 2.26 -8.90 7.77
N GLU A 154 1.54 -8.72 8.88
CA GLU A 154 1.01 -7.41 9.28
C GLU A 154 2.14 -6.39 9.49
N GLY A 155 3.17 -6.80 10.24
CA GLY A 155 4.33 -5.93 10.47
C GLY A 155 5.17 -5.69 9.22
N THR A 156 5.14 -6.58 8.24
CA THR A 156 5.75 -6.38 6.92
C THR A 156 4.99 -5.31 6.15
N GLY A 157 3.66 -5.38 6.12
CA GLY A 157 2.80 -4.36 5.53
C GLY A 157 3.01 -2.99 6.17
N ASP A 158 2.97 -2.92 7.50
CA ASP A 158 3.20 -1.68 8.25
C ASP A 158 4.62 -1.10 8.01
N TYR A 159 5.65 -1.95 7.96
CA TYR A 159 7.01 -1.49 7.69
C TYR A 159 7.13 -0.83 6.32
N ILE A 160 6.67 -1.50 5.26
CA ILE A 160 6.86 -0.97 3.91
C ILE A 160 5.99 0.26 3.67
N ALA A 161 4.77 0.31 4.24
CA ALA A 161 3.92 1.48 4.21
C ALA A 161 4.58 2.65 4.99
N GLY A 162 5.15 2.39 6.15
CA GLY A 162 5.90 3.38 6.92
C GLY A 162 7.14 3.91 6.20
N SER A 163 7.91 3.02 5.56
CA SER A 163 9.05 3.42 4.70
C SER A 163 8.60 4.35 3.57
N TYR A 164 7.45 4.03 2.95
CA TYR A 164 6.87 4.82 1.88
C TYR A 164 6.31 6.17 2.37
N SER A 165 5.56 6.17 3.47
CA SER A 165 5.01 7.37 4.09
C SER A 165 6.10 8.39 4.45
N ARG A 166 7.20 7.92 5.05
CA ARG A 166 8.37 8.77 5.33
C ARG A 166 9.06 9.28 4.06
N TYR A 167 9.08 8.50 2.98
CA TYR A 167 9.59 8.95 1.69
C TYR A 167 8.73 10.06 1.09
N LEU A 168 7.41 9.99 1.21
CA LEU A 168 6.51 11.06 0.76
C LEU A 168 6.74 12.36 1.53
N GLY A 169 7.23 12.29 2.77
CA GLY A 169 7.76 13.43 3.51
C GLY A 169 6.71 14.42 4.01
N TYR A 170 5.46 14.01 4.16
CA TYR A 170 4.40 14.88 4.68
C TYR A 170 4.56 15.22 6.16
N TRP A 171 5.24 14.37 6.91
CA TRP A 171 5.46 14.51 8.34
C TRP A 171 6.94 14.54 8.69
N THR A 172 7.32 15.32 9.70
CA THR A 172 8.68 15.38 10.21
C THR A 172 8.80 14.64 11.54
N SER A 173 9.99 14.22 11.92
CA SER A 173 10.25 13.43 13.14
C SER A 173 9.78 14.09 14.45
N GLY A 174 9.54 15.40 14.45
CA GLY A 174 9.00 16.12 15.60
C GLY A 174 7.47 16.06 15.73
N GLN A 175 6.76 15.49 14.77
CA GLN A 175 5.30 15.39 14.76
C GLN A 175 4.87 13.96 15.11
N ALA A 176 3.78 13.81 15.87
CA ALA A 176 3.25 12.49 16.27
C ALA A 176 2.94 11.62 15.04
N ALA A 177 2.35 12.23 14.02
CA ALA A 177 1.98 11.58 12.77
C ALA A 177 3.16 10.98 11.98
N TYR A 178 4.41 11.36 12.26
CA TYR A 178 5.60 10.73 11.68
C TYR A 178 5.72 9.23 12.00
N ASN A 179 5.16 8.81 13.12
CA ASN A 179 5.13 7.41 13.54
C ASN A 179 3.74 6.78 13.42
N TRP A 180 2.77 7.46 12.84
CA TRP A 180 1.45 6.90 12.61
C TRP A 180 1.43 6.09 11.32
N MET A 181 0.74 4.97 11.35
CA MET A 181 0.28 4.25 10.18
C MET A 181 -1.19 4.55 9.94
N PHE A 182 -1.58 4.63 8.67
CA PHE A 182 -2.96 4.97 8.29
C PHE A 182 -3.33 6.39 8.72
N ASN A 183 -2.50 7.32 8.24
CA ASN A 183 -2.63 8.73 8.61
C ASN A 183 -3.92 9.39 8.14
N TRP A 184 -4.54 8.85 7.12
CA TRP A 184 -5.77 9.38 6.54
C TRP A 184 -7.00 8.66 7.08
N ASP A 185 -6.99 7.34 7.11
CA ASP A 185 -8.09 6.50 7.55
C ASP A 185 -8.12 6.29 9.08
N GLY A 186 -6.99 6.20 9.73
CA GLY A 186 -6.86 5.96 11.17
C GLY A 186 -6.66 7.21 12.03
N HIS A 187 -6.34 7.00 13.31
CA HIS A 187 -6.07 8.02 14.34
C HIS A 187 -7.22 9.01 14.55
N ASN A 188 -8.44 8.51 14.46
CA ASN A 188 -9.68 9.24 14.62
C ASN A 188 -10.58 8.57 15.70
N PRO A 189 -11.77 9.12 16.02
CA PRO A 189 -12.65 8.53 17.05
C PRO A 189 -13.17 7.12 16.73
N PHE A 190 -13.08 6.66 15.48
CA PHE A 190 -13.61 5.36 15.04
C PHE A 190 -12.51 4.29 15.04
N TRP A 191 -11.29 4.66 14.69
CA TRP A 191 -10.15 3.75 14.66
C TRP A 191 -8.85 4.41 15.13
N ASN A 192 -8.18 3.77 16.11
CA ASN A 192 -6.94 4.30 16.69
C ASN A 192 -5.72 4.21 15.75
N GLY A 193 -5.84 3.51 14.62
CA GLY A 193 -4.70 3.24 13.75
C GLY A 193 -3.63 2.37 14.42
N ARG A 194 -2.45 2.30 13.78
CA ARG A 194 -1.25 1.63 14.31
C ARG A 194 -0.07 2.59 14.36
N VAL A 195 1.05 2.17 14.99
CA VAL A 195 2.23 3.04 15.14
C VAL A 195 3.53 2.32 14.83
N LEU A 196 4.53 3.08 14.36
CA LEU A 196 5.88 2.61 14.03
C LEU A 196 6.89 2.79 15.17
N ASN A 197 6.44 3.21 16.34
CA ASN A 197 7.22 3.35 17.57
C ASN A 197 6.60 2.60 18.74
N TYR A 198 6.00 1.44 18.44
CA TYR A 198 5.35 0.60 19.44
C TYR A 198 6.34 0.13 20.50
N SER A 199 5.94 0.21 21.78
CA SER A 199 6.86 0.01 22.90
C SER A 199 7.02 -1.45 23.33
N ALA A 200 6.15 -2.36 22.87
CA ALA A 200 6.25 -3.78 23.21
C ALA A 200 7.48 -4.45 22.58
N ILE A 201 7.98 -5.49 23.25
CA ILE A 201 9.22 -6.16 22.85
C ILE A 201 8.94 -7.66 22.67
N TYR A 202 9.44 -8.23 21.57
CA TYR A 202 9.38 -9.65 21.33
C TYR A 202 10.28 -10.45 22.31
N PRO A 203 9.86 -11.63 22.81
CA PRO A 203 8.54 -12.23 22.64
C PRO A 203 7.54 -11.87 23.76
N THR A 204 7.98 -11.17 24.81
CA THR A 204 7.21 -10.94 26.04
C THR A 204 6.06 -9.94 25.84
N GLY A 205 6.10 -9.14 24.79
CA GLY A 205 5.08 -8.17 24.44
C GLY A 205 4.02 -8.69 23.47
N LEU A 206 4.06 -9.96 23.08
CA LEU A 206 3.04 -10.55 22.21
C LEU A 206 1.71 -10.69 22.96
N VAL A 207 0.62 -10.31 22.30
CA VAL A 207 -0.75 -10.39 22.82
C VAL A 207 -1.64 -11.35 22.03
N ASN A 208 -1.07 -12.07 21.04
CA ASN A 208 -1.75 -12.99 20.13
C ASN A 208 -2.82 -12.31 19.25
N ALA A 209 -2.59 -11.06 18.89
CA ALA A 209 -3.38 -10.29 17.95
C ALA A 209 -2.45 -9.82 16.82
N ILE A 210 -2.59 -10.41 15.64
CA ILE A 210 -1.62 -10.25 14.53
C ILE A 210 -1.35 -8.78 14.18
N HIS A 211 -2.38 -7.96 14.11
CA HIS A 211 -2.24 -6.52 13.83
C HIS A 211 -1.50 -5.76 14.93
N THR A 212 -1.74 -6.11 16.20
CA THR A 212 -1.04 -5.50 17.34
C THR A 212 0.41 -5.98 17.40
N ASP A 213 0.62 -7.28 17.27
CA ASP A 213 1.93 -7.92 17.38
C ASP A 213 2.84 -7.52 16.19
N GLY A 214 2.26 -7.30 15.02
CA GLY A 214 2.97 -6.82 13.83
C GLY A 214 3.68 -5.48 14.03
N GLN A 215 3.13 -4.59 14.88
CA GLN A 215 3.77 -3.32 15.19
C GLN A 215 5.16 -3.49 15.85
N ILE A 216 5.40 -4.60 16.56
CA ILE A 216 6.73 -4.91 17.14
C ILE A 216 7.75 -5.09 16.01
N TRP A 217 7.39 -5.86 14.99
CA TRP A 217 8.22 -6.12 13.81
C TRP A 217 8.44 -4.86 12.98
N ALA A 218 7.36 -4.13 12.67
CA ALA A 218 7.44 -2.88 11.92
C ALA A 218 8.33 -1.85 12.64
N THR A 219 8.15 -1.67 13.95
CA THR A 219 8.97 -0.75 14.75
C THR A 219 10.45 -1.10 14.74
N ALA A 220 10.79 -2.40 14.84
CA ALA A 220 12.19 -2.84 14.80
C ALA A 220 12.84 -2.51 13.45
N ASN A 221 12.14 -2.77 12.34
CA ASN A 221 12.63 -2.46 11.00
C ASN A 221 12.71 -0.95 10.73
N MET A 222 11.77 -0.15 11.25
CA MET A 222 11.84 1.30 11.13
C MET A 222 13.01 1.92 11.91
N LYS A 223 13.45 1.33 12.99
CA LYS A 223 14.70 1.74 13.67
C LYS A 223 15.93 1.46 12.80
N ILE A 224 15.97 0.31 12.13
CA ILE A 224 17.02 0.02 11.14
C ILE A 224 16.97 1.04 10.00
N TRP A 225 15.75 1.36 9.51
CA TRP A 225 15.54 2.37 8.48
C TRP A 225 16.09 3.75 8.90
N ASP A 226 15.89 4.17 10.16
CA ASP A 226 16.42 5.41 10.71
C ASP A 226 17.96 5.41 10.74
N ASP A 227 18.59 4.27 11.00
CA ASP A 227 20.05 4.14 11.10
C ASP A 227 20.76 4.09 9.75
N ILE A 228 20.22 3.38 8.75
CA ILE A 228 20.92 3.11 7.48
C ILE A 228 20.23 3.71 6.24
N GLY A 229 19.08 4.35 6.41
CA GLY A 229 18.29 5.00 5.36
C GLY A 229 17.48 4.05 4.50
N ARG A 230 16.47 4.60 3.82
CA ARG A 230 15.43 3.88 3.10
C ARG A 230 15.96 2.77 2.18
N SER A 231 16.80 3.14 1.22
CA SER A 231 17.22 2.19 0.17
C SER A 231 18.00 1.00 0.72
N ASN A 232 18.86 1.22 1.73
CA ASN A 232 19.61 0.15 2.36
C ASN A 232 18.69 -0.74 3.21
N ALA A 233 17.80 -0.12 3.99
CA ALA A 233 16.87 -0.85 4.85
C ALA A 233 15.89 -1.68 4.02
N ASP A 234 15.22 -1.08 3.02
CA ASP A 234 14.27 -1.80 2.16
C ASP A 234 14.97 -2.93 1.40
N LYS A 235 16.17 -2.68 0.86
CA LYS A 235 16.93 -3.73 0.16
C LYS A 235 17.31 -4.88 1.08
N ALA A 236 17.83 -4.58 2.27
CA ALA A 236 18.21 -5.61 3.25
C ALA A 236 16.98 -6.41 3.72
N PHE A 237 15.86 -5.72 3.98
CA PHE A 237 14.62 -6.34 4.42
C PHE A 237 14.11 -7.37 3.41
N TRP A 238 13.88 -6.94 2.16
CA TRP A 238 13.34 -7.83 1.12
C TRP A 238 14.31 -8.94 0.71
N SER A 239 15.62 -8.66 0.64
CA SER A 239 16.63 -9.70 0.36
C SER A 239 16.81 -10.69 1.51
N GLY A 240 16.37 -10.35 2.71
CA GLY A 240 16.43 -11.24 3.87
C GLY A 240 15.20 -12.14 4.03
N LEU A 241 14.12 -11.85 3.27
CA LEU A 241 12.91 -12.69 3.24
C LEU A 241 12.94 -13.73 2.10
N ASP A 242 13.80 -13.54 1.07
CA ASP A 242 13.97 -14.42 -0.08
C ASP A 242 14.57 -15.81 0.28
#